data_8d289fb70d2bfdaac80a12ffea8746c4
#
_entry.id   8d289fb70d2bfdaac80a12ffea8746c4
#
_cell.length_a   1.000
_cell.length_b   1.000
_cell.length_c   1.000
_cell.angle_alpha   90.00
_cell.angle_beta   90.00
_cell.angle_gamma   90.00
#
_symmetry.space_group_name_H-M   'P 1'
#
loop_
_entity.id
_entity.type
_entity.pdbx_description
1 polymer ?
#
loop_
_entity_poly.entity_id
_entity_poly.type
_entity_poly.pdbx_seq_one_letter_code
_entity_poly.pdbx_strand_id
1 'polypeptide(L)'
;MNRSIIYFPEKEKAVFETAEADATLAPNQVLVKIDYDLISAGTELANYHDLPNTEVSIRKFPHYPGYTTSGHIVKIGDAVKKYKIGDRVVCAWGGHRSWVIREENDRIYPVPEGIDQKDAAAAHLASFPMLAIRKLQIQMGEACLIAGQGLLGLIAGQLARIAGAYPVIVSDCSPERRELALQLGADYALDPMAPDYVEKVIQLTDGRGPETVVEVTGNIQARQQVLECVAKNGRVVLLGCTRISDQPINVYKYIHCKGVYLIGAHTSNRPAHDPAHWGASEADDYKSFFKYLKSGRLKVSSLISEVASPREADAIYQKIGMSANPPLGILLNWTDIDNDIPR
;
A
#
# COMPACT_ATOMS: atom_id res chain seq x y z
N MET A 1 -23.41 -20.54 -5.13
CA MET A 1 -22.29 -20.35 -6.07
C MET A 1 -20.97 -20.68 -5.39
N ASN A 2 -20.08 -21.34 -6.11
CA ASN A 2 -18.74 -21.60 -5.56
C ASN A 2 -17.96 -20.32 -5.36
N ARG A 3 -17.25 -20.19 -4.22
CA ARG A 3 -16.35 -19.10 -3.92
C ARG A 3 -15.01 -19.65 -3.46
N SER A 4 -13.95 -19.26 -4.13
CA SER A 4 -12.59 -19.59 -3.74
C SER A 4 -12.02 -18.46 -2.88
N ILE A 5 -11.29 -18.83 -1.83
CA ILE A 5 -10.69 -17.89 -0.87
C ILE A 5 -9.28 -18.33 -0.49
N ILE A 6 -8.48 -17.37 -0.04
CA ILE A 6 -7.22 -17.65 0.67
C ILE A 6 -7.42 -17.23 2.12
N TYR A 7 -6.97 -18.07 3.06
CA TYR A 7 -6.96 -17.76 4.48
C TYR A 7 -5.78 -18.42 5.19
N PHE A 8 -5.47 -17.90 6.37
CA PHE A 8 -4.46 -18.45 7.27
C PHE A 8 -5.18 -19.18 8.41
N PRO A 9 -5.23 -20.51 8.40
CA PRO A 9 -5.86 -21.29 9.48
C PRO A 9 -5.06 -21.24 10.78
N GLU A 10 -3.76 -21.10 10.67
CA GLU A 10 -2.78 -21.03 11.74
C GLU A 10 -1.54 -20.25 11.30
N LYS A 11 -0.62 -20.01 12.22
CA LYS A 11 0.64 -19.33 11.94
C LYS A 11 1.43 -20.05 10.85
N GLU A 12 1.97 -19.26 9.92
CA GLU A 12 2.85 -19.72 8.83
C GLU A 12 2.23 -20.77 7.90
N LYS A 13 0.91 -20.70 7.74
CA LYS A 13 0.17 -21.55 6.80
C LYS A 13 -0.86 -20.75 6.04
N ALA A 14 -0.86 -20.86 4.72
CA ALA A 14 -1.87 -20.28 3.85
C ALA A 14 -2.62 -21.40 3.11
N VAL A 15 -3.93 -21.29 3.02
CA VAL A 15 -4.79 -22.30 2.39
C VAL A 15 -5.62 -21.63 1.32
N PHE A 16 -5.63 -22.21 0.13
CA PHE A 16 -6.63 -21.94 -0.91
C PHE A 16 -7.76 -22.96 -0.78
N GLU A 17 -8.99 -22.49 -0.65
CA GLU A 17 -10.16 -23.33 -0.49
C GLU A 17 -11.29 -22.84 -1.40
N THR A 18 -12.08 -23.78 -1.92
CA THR A 18 -13.30 -23.49 -2.69
C THR A 18 -14.48 -24.13 -1.97
N ALA A 19 -15.48 -23.34 -1.64
CA ALA A 19 -16.69 -23.79 -0.97
C ALA A 19 -17.92 -23.09 -1.54
N GLU A 20 -19.08 -23.70 -1.36
CA GLU A 20 -20.36 -23.06 -1.69
C GLU A 20 -20.58 -21.85 -0.77
N ALA A 21 -21.00 -20.73 -1.34
CA ALA A 21 -21.31 -19.51 -0.62
C ALA A 21 -22.58 -18.85 -1.16
N ASP A 22 -23.30 -18.16 -0.29
CA ASP A 22 -24.50 -17.42 -0.66
C ASP A 22 -24.11 -16.20 -1.51
N ALA A 23 -24.70 -16.13 -2.72
CA ALA A 23 -24.55 -15.05 -3.67
C ALA A 23 -25.86 -14.26 -3.89
N THR A 24 -26.77 -14.34 -2.92
CA THR A 24 -28.00 -13.55 -2.88
C THR A 24 -27.65 -12.09 -2.60
N LEU A 25 -28.20 -11.18 -3.41
CA LEU A 25 -27.97 -9.75 -3.25
C LEU A 25 -29.15 -9.08 -2.54
N ALA A 26 -28.82 -8.19 -1.61
CA ALA A 26 -29.77 -7.18 -1.18
C ALA A 26 -30.00 -6.15 -2.31
N PRO A 27 -31.10 -5.36 -2.25
CA PRO A 27 -31.49 -4.45 -3.35
C PRO A 27 -30.40 -3.46 -3.77
N ASN A 28 -29.55 -2.99 -2.86
CA ASN A 28 -28.51 -1.99 -3.08
C ASN A 28 -27.10 -2.60 -3.21
N GLN A 29 -26.98 -3.91 -3.40
CA GLN A 29 -25.72 -4.62 -3.49
C GLN A 29 -25.34 -5.00 -4.92
N VAL A 30 -24.04 -5.12 -5.13
CA VAL A 30 -23.43 -5.63 -6.36
C VAL A 30 -22.57 -6.84 -6.05
N LEU A 31 -22.51 -7.79 -6.98
CA LEU A 31 -21.54 -8.88 -6.95
C LEU A 31 -20.41 -8.55 -7.92
N VAL A 32 -19.20 -8.48 -7.39
CA VAL A 32 -17.99 -8.22 -8.16
C VAL A 32 -17.20 -9.51 -8.28
N LYS A 33 -16.97 -9.96 -9.51
CA LYS A 33 -15.98 -11.00 -9.83
C LYS A 33 -14.61 -10.36 -9.80
N ILE A 34 -13.70 -10.92 -9.02
CA ILE A 34 -12.34 -10.42 -8.91
C ILE A 34 -11.50 -10.96 -10.08
N ASP A 35 -10.78 -10.06 -10.74
CA ASP A 35 -9.84 -10.40 -11.80
C ASP A 35 -8.42 -10.51 -11.21
N TYR A 36 -8.03 -9.51 -10.45
CA TYR A 36 -6.71 -9.44 -9.81
C TYR A 36 -6.80 -8.89 -8.41
N ASP A 37 -5.94 -9.40 -7.54
CA ASP A 37 -5.64 -8.73 -6.29
C ASP A 37 -4.12 -8.73 -6.00
N LEU A 38 -3.68 -7.75 -5.22
CA LEU A 38 -2.27 -7.49 -4.97
C LEU A 38 -1.93 -7.83 -3.53
N ILE A 39 -0.94 -8.70 -3.32
CA ILE A 39 -0.47 -9.05 -1.99
C ILE A 39 0.23 -7.85 -1.36
N SER A 40 -0.21 -7.47 -0.18
CA SER A 40 0.44 -6.47 0.67
C SER A 40 1.43 -7.14 1.62
N ALA A 41 2.59 -7.50 1.09
CA ALA A 41 3.56 -8.35 1.78
C ALA A 41 3.85 -7.90 3.23
N GLY A 42 4.05 -6.60 3.48
CA GLY A 42 4.36 -6.10 4.83
C GLY A 42 3.29 -6.41 5.88
N THR A 43 2.02 -6.15 5.56
CA THR A 43 0.90 -6.38 6.49
C THR A 43 0.50 -7.86 6.54
N GLU A 44 0.45 -8.51 5.39
CA GLU A 44 0.01 -9.89 5.31
C GLU A 44 1.03 -10.85 5.94
N LEU A 45 2.33 -10.65 5.72
CA LEU A 45 3.36 -11.41 6.41
C LEU A 45 3.37 -11.16 7.92
N ALA A 46 3.07 -9.94 8.35
CA ALA A 46 2.96 -9.67 9.78
C ALA A 46 1.83 -10.48 10.44
N ASN A 47 0.70 -10.65 9.76
CA ASN A 47 -0.38 -11.53 10.21
C ASN A 47 -0.02 -13.02 10.06
N TYR A 48 0.62 -13.40 8.95
CA TYR A 48 1.07 -14.76 8.67
C TYR A 48 2.03 -15.28 9.76
N HIS A 49 2.95 -14.42 10.22
CA HIS A 49 3.91 -14.72 11.29
C HIS A 49 3.40 -14.45 12.71
N ASP A 50 2.12 -14.08 12.88
CA ASP A 50 1.54 -13.71 14.19
C ASP A 50 2.38 -12.65 14.94
N LEU A 51 2.80 -11.61 14.24
CA LEU A 51 3.56 -10.53 14.86
C LEU A 51 2.68 -9.65 15.76
N PRO A 52 3.26 -8.98 16.78
CA PRO A 52 2.53 -8.02 17.61
C PRO A 52 1.85 -6.91 16.79
N ASN A 53 0.81 -6.32 17.35
CA ASN A 53 0.07 -5.20 16.74
C ASN A 53 -0.49 -5.52 15.33
N THR A 54 -0.97 -6.76 15.15
CA THR A 54 -1.66 -7.23 13.94
C THR A 54 -3.11 -7.61 14.24
N GLU A 55 -3.91 -7.84 13.20
CA GLU A 55 -5.26 -8.36 13.39
C GLU A 55 -5.26 -9.74 14.06
N VAL A 56 -4.32 -10.62 13.68
CA VAL A 56 -4.16 -11.95 14.27
C VAL A 56 -3.81 -11.88 15.74
N SER A 57 -2.94 -10.96 16.14
CA SER A 57 -2.59 -10.78 17.56
C SER A 57 -3.80 -10.42 18.44
N ILE A 58 -4.82 -9.77 17.83
CA ILE A 58 -6.05 -9.34 18.50
C ILE A 58 -7.17 -10.39 18.35
N ARG A 59 -7.44 -10.83 17.12
CA ARG A 59 -8.61 -11.67 16.76
C ARG A 59 -8.33 -13.17 16.70
N LYS A 60 -7.05 -13.56 16.66
CA LYS A 60 -6.57 -14.93 16.47
C LYS A 60 -6.89 -15.50 15.07
N PHE A 61 -6.38 -16.70 14.82
CA PHE A 61 -6.70 -17.46 13.60
C PHE A 61 -8.11 -18.10 13.68
N PRO A 62 -8.75 -18.36 12.52
CA PRO A 62 -8.28 -18.12 11.17
C PRO A 62 -8.31 -16.64 10.78
N HIS A 63 -7.35 -16.21 9.94
CA HIS A 63 -7.28 -14.86 9.40
C HIS A 63 -7.50 -14.86 7.88
N TYR A 64 -8.22 -13.87 7.37
CA TYR A 64 -8.55 -13.71 5.96
C TYR A 64 -7.80 -12.51 5.38
N PRO A 65 -6.62 -12.73 4.75
CA PRO A 65 -5.82 -11.65 4.20
C PRO A 65 -6.43 -11.05 2.92
N GLY A 66 -5.82 -9.97 2.43
CA GLY A 66 -6.19 -9.31 1.18
C GLY A 66 -7.16 -8.15 1.37
N TYR A 67 -6.83 -7.03 0.79
CA TYR A 67 -7.65 -5.81 0.91
C TYR A 67 -7.55 -4.86 -0.29
N THR A 68 -6.90 -5.28 -1.38
CA THR A 68 -6.72 -4.45 -2.58
C THR A 68 -6.96 -5.28 -3.83
N THR A 69 -8.12 -5.07 -4.44
CA THR A 69 -8.60 -5.92 -5.54
C THR A 69 -9.12 -5.08 -6.68
N SER A 70 -9.05 -5.65 -7.89
CA SER A 70 -9.76 -5.15 -9.07
C SER A 70 -10.58 -6.26 -9.70
N GLY A 71 -11.70 -5.90 -10.31
CA GLY A 71 -12.63 -6.86 -10.92
C GLY A 71 -13.70 -6.16 -11.73
N HIS A 72 -14.75 -6.88 -12.03
CA HIS A 72 -15.90 -6.36 -12.74
C HIS A 72 -17.22 -6.84 -12.13
N ILE A 73 -18.26 -6.03 -12.29
CA ILE A 73 -19.59 -6.31 -11.76
C ILE A 73 -20.27 -7.35 -12.64
N VAL A 74 -20.75 -8.44 -12.04
CA VAL A 74 -21.43 -9.54 -12.73
C VAL A 74 -22.91 -9.67 -12.36
N LYS A 75 -23.34 -9.07 -11.22
CA LYS A 75 -24.73 -9.05 -10.79
C LYS A 75 -25.00 -7.78 -9.98
N ILE A 76 -26.21 -7.23 -10.10
CA ILE A 76 -26.67 -6.07 -9.35
C ILE A 76 -28.02 -6.33 -8.72
N GLY A 77 -28.27 -5.74 -7.54
CA GLY A 77 -29.59 -5.70 -6.91
C GLY A 77 -30.49 -4.62 -7.55
N ASP A 78 -31.79 -4.76 -7.35
CA ASP A 78 -32.81 -3.96 -8.05
C ASP A 78 -32.79 -2.44 -7.72
N ALA A 79 -32.19 -2.04 -6.61
CA ALA A 79 -32.08 -0.65 -6.21
C ALA A 79 -30.74 0.01 -6.57
N VAL A 80 -29.78 -0.73 -7.13
CA VAL A 80 -28.48 -0.20 -7.57
C VAL A 80 -28.65 0.82 -8.68
N LYS A 81 -28.04 2.00 -8.55
CA LYS A 81 -28.13 3.11 -9.49
C LYS A 81 -26.79 3.56 -10.06
N LYS A 82 -25.69 3.30 -9.35
CA LYS A 82 -24.37 3.81 -9.71
C LYS A 82 -23.60 2.92 -10.68
N TYR A 83 -23.96 1.66 -10.75
CA TYR A 83 -23.21 0.65 -11.48
C TYR A 83 -24.12 -0.19 -12.38
N LYS A 84 -23.52 -0.76 -13.40
CA LYS A 84 -24.13 -1.75 -14.31
C LYS A 84 -23.26 -2.99 -14.44
N ILE A 85 -23.83 -4.07 -14.89
CA ILE A 85 -23.09 -5.31 -15.21
C ILE A 85 -22.02 -4.99 -16.26
N GLY A 86 -20.82 -5.51 -16.05
CA GLY A 86 -19.63 -5.26 -16.87
C GLY A 86 -18.79 -4.06 -16.44
N ASP A 87 -19.27 -3.21 -15.52
CA ASP A 87 -18.44 -2.11 -15.02
C ASP A 87 -17.22 -2.64 -14.30
N ARG A 88 -16.05 -2.11 -14.68
CA ARG A 88 -14.76 -2.42 -14.03
C ARG A 88 -14.62 -1.59 -12.77
N VAL A 89 -14.24 -2.25 -11.68
CA VAL A 89 -14.15 -1.63 -10.36
C VAL A 89 -12.93 -2.09 -9.57
N VAL A 90 -12.54 -1.30 -8.61
CA VAL A 90 -11.64 -1.70 -7.51
C VAL A 90 -12.45 -1.76 -6.23
N CYS A 91 -12.13 -2.74 -5.39
CA CYS A 91 -12.74 -2.92 -4.08
C CYS A 91 -11.66 -2.94 -3.00
N ALA A 92 -11.90 -2.25 -1.89
CA ALA A 92 -11.06 -2.36 -0.71
C ALA A 92 -11.65 -3.35 0.30
N TRP A 93 -10.77 -4.00 1.08
CA TRP A 93 -11.16 -4.89 2.19
C TRP A 93 -12.03 -6.09 1.77
N GLY A 94 -11.81 -6.61 0.56
CA GLY A 94 -12.53 -7.76 0.02
C GLY A 94 -12.07 -9.12 0.54
N GLY A 95 -10.84 -9.22 0.99
CA GLY A 95 -10.11 -10.48 1.19
C GLY A 95 -9.63 -11.05 -0.16
N HIS A 96 -8.66 -11.96 -0.14
CA HIS A 96 -8.27 -12.72 -1.32
C HIS A 96 -9.34 -13.75 -1.65
N ARG A 97 -10.23 -13.42 -2.58
CA ARG A 97 -11.34 -14.28 -2.97
C ARG A 97 -11.79 -14.02 -4.39
N SER A 98 -12.40 -15.06 -5.00
CA SER A 98 -12.81 -15.04 -6.39
C SER A 98 -13.97 -14.09 -6.71
N TRP A 99 -14.81 -13.79 -5.73
CA TRP A 99 -15.86 -12.77 -5.83
C TRP A 99 -16.24 -12.21 -4.46
N VAL A 100 -16.78 -10.99 -4.47
CA VAL A 100 -17.25 -10.28 -3.29
C VAL A 100 -18.60 -9.62 -3.52
N ILE A 101 -19.40 -9.50 -2.48
CA ILE A 101 -20.61 -8.68 -2.47
C ILE A 101 -20.27 -7.35 -1.78
N ARG A 102 -20.70 -6.23 -2.38
CA ARG A 102 -20.50 -4.87 -1.87
C ARG A 102 -21.79 -4.08 -1.98
N GLU A 103 -22.01 -3.22 -1.02
CA GLU A 103 -22.98 -2.13 -1.17
C GLU A 103 -22.46 -1.14 -2.21
N GLU A 104 -23.33 -0.58 -3.05
CA GLU A 104 -22.91 0.35 -4.12
C GLU A 104 -22.21 1.62 -3.62
N ASN A 105 -22.30 1.90 -2.31
CA ASN A 105 -21.71 3.06 -1.66
C ASN A 105 -20.51 2.73 -0.77
N ASP A 106 -20.13 1.43 -0.63
CA ASP A 106 -19.10 1.00 0.31
C ASP A 106 -17.80 0.59 -0.41
N ARG A 107 -16.81 1.52 -0.43
CA ARG A 107 -15.42 1.26 -0.87
C ARG A 107 -15.29 0.47 -2.17
N ILE A 108 -16.19 0.75 -3.09
CA ILE A 108 -16.16 0.30 -4.46
C ILE A 108 -16.02 1.53 -5.35
N TYR A 109 -15.07 1.51 -6.28
CA TYR A 109 -14.73 2.68 -7.10
C TYR A 109 -14.56 2.25 -8.56
N PRO A 110 -15.11 3.02 -9.52
CA PRO A 110 -15.00 2.68 -10.93
C PRO A 110 -13.56 2.81 -11.43
N VAL A 111 -13.13 1.87 -12.27
CA VAL A 111 -11.86 1.94 -12.99
C VAL A 111 -12.09 2.69 -14.30
N PRO A 112 -11.41 3.82 -14.53
CA PRO A 112 -11.56 4.58 -15.76
C PRO A 112 -11.16 3.79 -17.00
N GLU A 113 -11.75 4.13 -18.14
CA GLU A 113 -11.36 3.56 -19.42
C GLU A 113 -9.89 3.83 -19.74
N GLY A 114 -9.20 2.84 -20.31
CA GLY A 114 -7.79 2.89 -20.67
C GLY A 114 -6.82 2.55 -19.52
N ILE A 115 -7.30 2.28 -18.30
CA ILE A 115 -6.47 1.76 -17.21
C ILE A 115 -6.47 0.23 -17.27
N ASP A 116 -5.27 -0.38 -17.17
CA ASP A 116 -5.13 -1.83 -17.05
C ASP A 116 -5.68 -2.32 -15.70
N GLN A 117 -6.36 -3.46 -15.71
CA GLN A 117 -6.98 -4.04 -14.52
C GLN A 117 -5.94 -4.50 -13.49
N LYS A 118 -4.76 -4.92 -13.96
CA LYS A 118 -3.62 -5.27 -13.08
C LYS A 118 -3.10 -4.05 -12.33
N ASP A 119 -2.94 -2.92 -13.04
CA ASP A 119 -2.53 -1.67 -12.43
C ASP A 119 -3.59 -1.13 -11.48
N ALA A 120 -4.87 -1.29 -11.83
CA ALA A 120 -5.98 -0.88 -10.98
C ALA A 120 -5.99 -1.61 -9.63
N ALA A 121 -5.55 -2.86 -9.57
CA ALA A 121 -5.43 -3.62 -8.31
C ALA A 121 -4.52 -2.94 -7.27
N ALA A 122 -3.60 -2.07 -7.69
CA ALA A 122 -2.73 -1.33 -6.78
C ALA A 122 -3.40 -0.10 -6.13
N ALA A 123 -4.62 0.27 -6.52
CA ALA A 123 -5.25 1.54 -6.12
C ALA A 123 -5.37 1.71 -4.60
N HIS A 124 -5.80 0.66 -3.89
CA HIS A 124 -5.93 0.76 -2.43
C HIS A 124 -4.56 0.88 -1.75
N LEU A 125 -3.57 0.08 -2.15
CA LEU A 125 -2.20 0.20 -1.62
C LEU A 125 -1.59 1.57 -1.92
N ALA A 126 -1.80 2.12 -3.11
CA ALA A 126 -1.31 3.46 -3.47
C ALA A 126 -1.95 4.58 -2.63
N SER A 127 -3.15 4.34 -2.10
CA SER A 127 -3.83 5.32 -1.24
C SER A 127 -3.10 5.55 0.10
N PHE A 128 -2.27 4.61 0.54
CA PHE A 128 -1.51 4.72 1.80
C PHE A 128 -0.38 5.76 1.68
N PRO A 129 0.55 5.66 0.71
CA PRO A 129 1.52 6.73 0.49
C PRO A 129 0.86 8.05 0.05
N MET A 130 -0.28 8.06 -0.64
CA MET A 130 -1.01 9.30 -0.92
C MET A 130 -1.42 10.02 0.36
N LEU A 131 -1.96 9.29 1.34
CA LEU A 131 -2.26 9.85 2.66
C LEU A 131 -1.01 10.41 3.33
N ALA A 132 0.11 9.69 3.28
CA ALA A 132 1.38 10.12 3.87
C ALA A 132 1.87 11.44 3.23
N ILE A 133 1.91 11.51 1.91
CA ILE A 133 2.34 12.70 1.17
C ILE A 133 1.42 13.90 1.43
N ARG A 134 0.09 13.70 1.48
CA ARG A 134 -0.85 14.77 1.84
C ARG A 134 -0.59 15.32 3.25
N LYS A 135 -0.35 14.44 4.22
CA LYS A 135 -0.04 14.84 5.61
C LYS A 135 1.29 15.58 5.74
N LEU A 136 2.26 15.31 4.89
CA LEU A 136 3.51 16.05 4.85
C LEU A 136 3.35 17.49 4.39
N GLN A 137 2.31 17.80 3.59
CA GLN A 137 2.09 19.16 3.05
C GLN A 137 3.36 19.72 2.41
N ILE A 138 3.97 18.92 1.53
CA ILE A 138 5.24 19.26 0.85
C ILE A 138 5.10 20.61 0.15
N GLN A 139 6.00 21.52 0.44
CA GLN A 139 6.12 22.78 -0.29
C GLN A 139 7.04 22.59 -1.49
N MET A 140 6.80 23.37 -2.55
CA MET A 140 7.60 23.29 -3.77
C MET A 140 9.09 23.51 -3.46
N GLY A 141 9.94 22.56 -3.88
CA GLY A 141 11.38 22.61 -3.68
C GLY A 141 11.89 22.10 -2.32
N GLU A 142 11.03 21.67 -1.42
CA GLU A 142 11.47 20.97 -0.21
C GLU A 142 12.08 19.61 -0.55
N ALA A 143 13.18 19.26 0.07
CA ALA A 143 13.75 17.92 -0.01
C ALA A 143 12.86 16.88 0.68
N CYS A 144 12.73 15.71 0.06
CA CYS A 144 11.98 14.60 0.62
C CYS A 144 12.82 13.33 0.66
N LEU A 145 12.98 12.76 1.86
CA LEU A 145 13.59 11.44 2.04
C LEU A 145 12.50 10.37 2.17
N ILE A 146 12.61 9.31 1.37
CA ILE A 146 11.76 8.11 1.48
C ILE A 146 12.61 6.95 1.98
N ALA A 147 12.43 6.57 3.23
CA ALA A 147 13.16 5.46 3.84
C ALA A 147 12.42 4.14 3.65
N GLY A 148 13.00 3.24 2.84
CA GLY A 148 12.44 1.97 2.41
C GLY A 148 11.81 2.04 1.01
N GLN A 149 12.26 1.14 0.11
CA GLN A 149 11.80 1.06 -1.29
C GLN A 149 11.09 -0.27 -1.57
N GLY A 150 10.20 -0.68 -0.66
CA GLY A 150 9.15 -1.63 -0.98
C GLY A 150 8.09 -0.98 -1.89
N LEU A 151 7.02 -1.70 -2.16
CA LEU A 151 5.93 -1.22 -3.04
C LEU A 151 5.41 0.17 -2.64
N LEU A 152 5.15 0.39 -1.35
CA LEU A 152 4.67 1.69 -0.85
C LEU A 152 5.73 2.79 -0.97
N GLY A 153 7.02 2.48 -0.75
CA GLY A 153 8.11 3.46 -0.86
C GLY A 153 8.35 3.91 -2.29
N LEU A 154 8.34 2.98 -3.25
CA LEU A 154 8.47 3.30 -4.68
C LEU A 154 7.29 4.14 -5.20
N ILE A 155 6.09 3.93 -4.67
CA ILE A 155 4.93 4.80 -4.95
C ILE A 155 5.10 6.16 -4.25
N ALA A 156 5.54 6.19 -2.98
CA ALA A 156 5.75 7.42 -2.22
C ALA A 156 6.78 8.35 -2.88
N GLY A 157 7.88 7.81 -3.40
CA GLY A 157 8.91 8.59 -4.11
C GLY A 157 8.35 9.31 -5.35
N GLN A 158 7.58 8.60 -6.17
CA GLN A 158 6.89 9.19 -7.31
C GLN A 158 5.89 10.28 -6.89
N LEU A 159 5.11 10.02 -5.83
CA LEU A 159 4.12 10.98 -5.31
C LEU A 159 4.79 12.21 -4.69
N ALA A 160 5.91 12.07 -4.00
CA ALA A 160 6.70 13.20 -3.47
C ALA A 160 7.15 14.13 -4.61
N ARG A 161 7.65 13.55 -5.69
CA ARG A 161 8.01 14.31 -6.90
C ARG A 161 6.81 15.02 -7.53
N ILE A 162 5.66 14.33 -7.64
CA ILE A 162 4.41 14.91 -8.14
C ILE A 162 3.95 16.07 -7.24
N ALA A 163 4.17 15.98 -5.93
CA ALA A 163 3.85 17.02 -4.96
C ALA A 163 4.80 18.24 -5.00
N GLY A 164 5.92 18.15 -5.74
CA GLY A 164 6.87 19.24 -5.90
C GLY A 164 8.12 19.15 -5.03
N ALA A 165 8.40 18.01 -4.42
CA ALA A 165 9.64 17.77 -3.69
C ALA A 165 10.86 17.79 -4.61
N TYR A 166 11.95 18.39 -4.15
CA TYR A 166 13.27 18.37 -4.82
C TYR A 166 14.38 18.72 -3.82
N PRO A 167 15.45 17.87 -3.70
CA PRO A 167 15.55 16.56 -4.30
C PRO A 167 14.62 15.52 -3.63
N VAL A 168 14.27 14.47 -4.36
CA VAL A 168 13.69 13.24 -3.81
C VAL A 168 14.82 12.24 -3.59
N ILE A 169 15.12 11.98 -2.33
CA ILE A 169 16.16 11.04 -1.89
C ILE A 169 15.47 9.77 -1.42
N VAL A 170 15.96 8.61 -1.86
CA VAL A 170 15.43 7.32 -1.41
C VAL A 170 16.51 6.50 -0.72
N SER A 171 16.11 5.60 0.19
CA SER A 171 17.05 4.64 0.78
C SER A 171 16.42 3.25 0.89
N ASP A 172 17.23 2.22 0.59
CA ASP A 172 16.89 0.80 0.78
C ASP A 172 18.16 -0.03 0.86
N CYS A 173 18.13 -1.17 1.55
CA CYS A 173 19.25 -2.10 1.60
C CYS A 173 19.47 -2.81 0.26
N SER A 174 18.41 -3.05 -0.54
CA SER A 174 18.49 -3.71 -1.86
C SER A 174 18.99 -2.77 -2.95
N PRO A 175 20.13 -3.08 -3.62
CA PRO A 175 20.61 -2.33 -4.76
C PRO A 175 19.60 -2.26 -5.90
N GLU A 176 18.88 -3.36 -6.18
CA GLU A 176 17.91 -3.46 -7.25
C GLU A 176 16.72 -2.50 -7.02
N ARG A 177 16.27 -2.38 -5.76
CA ARG A 177 15.19 -1.45 -5.40
C ARG A 177 15.65 0.00 -5.48
N ARG A 178 16.90 0.29 -5.12
CA ARG A 178 17.50 1.61 -5.28
C ARG A 178 17.57 2.02 -6.75
N GLU A 179 18.03 1.11 -7.62
CA GLU A 179 18.09 1.34 -9.08
C GLU A 179 16.68 1.57 -9.67
N LEU A 180 15.71 0.74 -9.29
CA LEU A 180 14.32 0.92 -9.74
C LEU A 180 13.76 2.28 -9.29
N ALA A 181 14.07 2.73 -8.09
CA ALA A 181 13.63 4.04 -7.59
C ALA A 181 14.20 5.19 -8.42
N LEU A 182 15.47 5.13 -8.85
CA LEU A 182 16.08 6.09 -9.77
C LEU A 182 15.37 6.09 -11.13
N GLN A 183 15.08 4.93 -11.69
CA GLN A 183 14.33 4.78 -12.95
C GLN A 183 12.90 5.34 -12.85
N LEU A 184 12.32 5.36 -11.66
CA LEU A 184 11.01 5.94 -11.35
C LEU A 184 11.07 7.43 -11.00
N GLY A 185 12.26 8.03 -11.03
CA GLY A 185 12.44 9.47 -10.93
C GLY A 185 12.90 9.98 -9.56
N ALA A 186 13.45 9.14 -8.69
CA ALA A 186 14.20 9.62 -7.55
C ALA A 186 15.50 10.29 -8.02
N ASP A 187 15.92 11.36 -7.35
CA ASP A 187 17.13 12.09 -7.71
C ASP A 187 18.39 11.43 -7.14
N TYR A 188 18.27 10.82 -5.95
CA TYR A 188 19.36 10.10 -5.29
C TYR A 188 18.84 8.82 -4.60
N ALA A 189 19.68 7.78 -4.63
CA ALA A 189 19.39 6.51 -3.96
C ALA A 189 20.57 6.08 -3.10
N LEU A 190 20.34 5.88 -1.80
CA LEU A 190 21.37 5.62 -0.81
C LEU A 190 21.20 4.26 -0.13
N ASP A 191 22.32 3.67 0.28
CA ASP A 191 22.33 2.51 1.15
C ASP A 191 22.27 2.96 2.61
N PRO A 192 21.19 2.63 3.38
CA PRO A 192 21.09 3.02 4.77
C PRO A 192 22.09 2.27 5.68
N MET A 193 22.75 1.23 5.17
CA MET A 193 23.80 0.49 5.89
C MET A 193 25.19 1.10 5.71
N ALA A 194 25.34 2.09 4.82
CA ALA A 194 26.61 2.80 4.66
C ALA A 194 26.93 3.63 5.93
N PRO A 195 28.18 3.60 6.43
CA PRO A 195 28.54 4.29 7.67
C PRO A 195 28.36 5.82 7.61
N ASP A 196 28.40 6.39 6.41
CA ASP A 196 28.25 7.83 6.14
C ASP A 196 26.85 8.18 5.59
N TYR A 197 25.86 7.31 5.81
CA TYR A 197 24.49 7.50 5.27
C TYR A 197 23.85 8.81 5.73
N VAL A 198 23.88 9.09 7.03
CA VAL A 198 23.28 10.30 7.62
C VAL A 198 23.95 11.55 7.08
N GLU A 199 25.28 11.56 7.04
CA GLU A 199 26.08 12.66 6.50
C GLU A 199 25.79 12.91 5.02
N LYS A 200 25.65 11.86 4.22
CA LYS A 200 25.30 11.97 2.79
C LYS A 200 23.91 12.57 2.59
N VAL A 201 22.92 12.14 3.37
CA VAL A 201 21.56 12.72 3.30
C VAL A 201 21.63 14.23 3.62
N ILE A 202 22.37 14.62 4.66
CA ILE A 202 22.54 16.01 5.03
C ILE A 202 23.28 16.81 3.94
N GLN A 203 24.33 16.25 3.33
CA GLN A 203 25.08 16.90 2.23
C GLN A 203 24.19 17.14 1.01
N LEU A 204 23.36 16.17 0.64
CA LEU A 204 22.44 16.27 -0.50
C LEU A 204 21.31 17.29 -0.30
N THR A 205 21.21 17.86 0.90
CA THR A 205 20.17 18.82 1.31
C THR A 205 20.80 20.11 1.86
N ASP A 206 21.88 20.57 1.23
CA ASP A 206 22.60 21.80 1.55
C ASP A 206 23.03 21.92 3.02
N GLY A 207 23.35 20.79 3.64
CA GLY A 207 23.79 20.72 5.03
C GLY A 207 22.68 20.86 6.09
N ARG A 208 21.39 20.95 5.67
CA ARG A 208 20.26 21.17 6.58
C ARG A 208 19.48 19.89 6.95
N GLY A 209 19.59 18.86 6.13
CA GLY A 209 18.73 17.69 6.15
C GLY A 209 17.41 17.91 5.39
N PRO A 210 16.70 16.84 5.02
CA PRO A 210 15.42 16.93 4.30
C PRO A 210 14.34 17.55 5.18
N GLU A 211 13.54 18.47 4.62
CA GLU A 211 12.40 19.09 5.31
C GLU A 211 11.26 18.10 5.53
N THR A 212 11.16 17.09 4.66
CA THR A 212 10.10 16.08 4.70
C THR A 212 10.67 14.67 4.61
N VAL A 213 10.09 13.74 5.38
CA VAL A 213 10.52 12.34 5.41
C VAL A 213 9.30 11.43 5.44
N VAL A 214 9.31 10.38 4.61
CA VAL A 214 8.38 9.25 4.70
C VAL A 214 9.14 8.03 5.24
N GLU A 215 8.84 7.60 6.44
CA GLU A 215 9.35 6.36 7.01
C GLU A 215 8.39 5.22 6.62
N VAL A 216 8.85 4.31 5.75
CA VAL A 216 8.02 3.24 5.16
C VAL A 216 8.39 1.86 5.68
N THR A 217 9.54 1.74 6.33
CA THR A 217 10.06 0.42 6.74
C THR A 217 9.37 -0.16 7.97
N GLY A 218 8.90 0.72 8.86
CA GLY A 218 8.48 0.32 10.21
C GLY A 218 9.64 -0.21 11.08
N ASN A 219 10.88 -0.05 10.64
CA ASN A 219 12.08 -0.52 11.36
C ASN A 219 12.56 0.56 12.33
N ILE A 220 12.92 0.13 13.55
CA ILE A 220 13.35 1.03 14.61
C ILE A 220 14.65 1.76 14.25
N GLN A 221 15.60 1.05 13.63
CA GLN A 221 16.89 1.63 13.23
C GLN A 221 16.71 2.65 12.11
N ALA A 222 15.89 2.34 11.09
CA ALA A 222 15.56 3.29 10.02
C ALA A 222 14.88 4.54 10.60
N ARG A 223 13.92 4.38 11.54
CA ARG A 223 13.29 5.50 12.25
C ARG A 223 14.33 6.37 12.96
N GLN A 224 15.31 5.75 13.64
CA GLN A 224 16.39 6.48 14.31
C GLN A 224 17.22 7.28 13.30
N GLN A 225 17.64 6.68 12.19
CA GLN A 225 18.42 7.34 11.14
C GLN A 225 17.69 8.54 10.54
N VAL A 226 16.39 8.42 10.24
CA VAL A 226 15.65 9.56 9.69
C VAL A 226 15.50 10.70 10.69
N LEU A 227 15.40 10.42 12.00
CA LEU A 227 15.40 11.45 13.04
C LEU A 227 16.75 12.15 13.19
N GLU A 228 17.86 11.46 12.90
CA GLU A 228 19.19 12.07 12.90
C GLU A 228 19.35 13.05 11.73
N CYS A 229 18.93 12.68 10.52
CA CYS A 229 19.18 13.47 9.32
C CYS A 229 18.09 14.50 8.98
N VAL A 230 16.84 14.36 9.45
CA VAL A 230 15.76 15.32 9.13
C VAL A 230 16.12 16.75 9.56
N ALA A 231 15.70 17.75 8.81
CA ALA A 231 15.94 19.16 9.14
C ALA A 231 15.31 19.61 10.46
N LYS A 232 15.78 20.73 11.01
CA LYS A 232 15.08 21.43 12.11
C LYS A 232 13.67 21.84 11.63
N ASN A 233 12.67 21.63 12.49
CA ASN A 233 11.24 21.82 12.18
C ASN A 233 10.75 20.94 11.00
N GLY A 234 11.49 19.89 10.67
CA GLY A 234 11.09 18.95 9.62
C GLY A 234 9.90 18.08 10.02
N ARG A 235 9.28 17.50 9.02
CA ARG A 235 8.08 16.66 9.15
C ARG A 235 8.41 15.22 8.77
N VAL A 236 8.23 14.31 9.71
CA VAL A 236 8.44 12.86 9.51
C VAL A 236 7.09 12.16 9.60
N VAL A 237 6.64 11.60 8.49
CA VAL A 237 5.42 10.77 8.46
C VAL A 237 5.78 9.30 8.64
N LEU A 238 5.12 8.66 9.59
CA LEU A 238 5.26 7.23 9.87
C LEU A 238 4.19 6.48 9.07
N LEU A 239 4.59 5.94 7.91
CA LEU A 239 3.76 5.14 7.03
C LEU A 239 3.97 3.65 7.29
N GLY A 240 5.20 3.23 7.54
CA GLY A 240 5.53 1.86 7.92
C GLY A 240 4.97 1.51 9.30
N CYS A 241 4.38 0.31 9.40
CA CYS A 241 3.86 -0.17 10.67
C CYS A 241 4.99 -0.70 11.56
N THR A 242 5.39 0.05 12.57
CA THR A 242 6.33 -0.41 13.61
C THR A 242 5.60 -1.42 14.51
N ARG A 243 5.81 -2.71 14.26
CA ARG A 243 5.13 -3.80 15.00
C ARG A 243 5.64 -3.96 16.43
N ILE A 244 6.94 -3.71 16.64
CA ILE A 244 7.55 -3.65 17.97
C ILE A 244 7.88 -2.20 18.22
N SER A 245 7.20 -1.55 19.16
CA SER A 245 7.19 -0.10 19.31
C SER A 245 7.64 0.40 20.70
N ASP A 246 8.16 -0.48 21.53
CA ASP A 246 8.61 -0.21 22.89
C ASP A 246 10.01 0.43 23.00
N GLN A 247 10.68 0.66 21.86
CA GLN A 247 11.96 1.37 21.84
C GLN A 247 11.77 2.88 22.03
N PRO A 248 12.45 3.50 23.00
CA PRO A 248 12.29 4.90 23.28
C PRO A 248 12.78 5.80 22.14
N ILE A 249 12.14 6.95 21.99
CA ILE A 249 12.62 8.07 21.18
C ILE A 249 13.22 9.12 22.13
N ASN A 250 14.39 9.67 21.82
CA ASN A 250 14.92 10.80 22.56
C ASN A 250 14.08 12.06 22.25
N VAL A 251 13.02 12.24 23.03
CA VAL A 251 12.06 13.34 22.85
C VAL A 251 12.74 14.70 23.03
N TYR A 252 13.69 14.82 23.97
CA TYR A 252 14.42 16.08 24.16
C TYR A 252 15.22 16.46 22.91
N LYS A 253 16.02 15.53 22.37
CA LYS A 253 16.89 15.80 21.22
C LYS A 253 16.09 16.13 19.95
N TYR A 254 15.10 15.28 19.60
CA TYR A 254 14.46 15.36 18.29
C TYR A 254 13.21 16.23 18.30
N ILE A 255 12.36 16.11 19.32
CA ILE A 255 11.09 16.84 19.35
C ILE A 255 11.28 18.21 19.99
N HIS A 256 11.86 18.27 21.20
CA HIS A 256 11.99 19.53 21.92
C HIS A 256 13.03 20.47 21.29
N CYS A 257 14.28 20.00 21.09
CA CYS A 257 15.37 20.88 20.60
C CYS A 257 15.36 21.02 19.06
N LYS A 258 15.04 19.95 18.31
CA LYS A 258 15.05 19.95 16.84
C LYS A 258 13.71 20.39 16.24
N GLY A 259 12.61 20.35 17.03
CA GLY A 259 11.27 20.78 16.59
C GLY A 259 10.63 19.86 15.57
N VAL A 260 11.03 18.57 15.51
CA VAL A 260 10.50 17.63 14.50
C VAL A 260 9.04 17.29 14.77
N TYR A 261 8.24 17.29 13.71
CA TYR A 261 6.87 16.81 13.74
C TYR A 261 6.83 15.33 13.38
N LEU A 262 6.34 14.48 14.29
CA LEU A 262 6.05 13.07 14.01
C LEU A 262 4.57 12.92 13.68
N ILE A 263 4.27 12.42 12.48
CA ILE A 263 2.92 12.37 11.91
C ILE A 263 2.54 10.92 11.61
N GLY A 264 1.49 10.41 12.23
CA GLY A 264 0.96 9.08 11.92
C GLY A 264 0.14 9.07 10.61
N ALA A 265 0.37 8.09 9.75
CA ALA A 265 -0.35 7.94 8.47
C ALA A 265 -1.09 6.60 8.32
N HIS A 266 -1.66 6.10 9.40
CA HIS A 266 -2.52 4.92 9.31
C HIS A 266 -3.83 5.25 8.59
N THR A 267 -4.26 4.37 7.70
CA THR A 267 -5.44 4.57 6.83
C THR A 267 -6.76 4.73 7.59
N SER A 268 -6.86 4.18 8.81
CA SER A 268 -8.03 4.40 9.69
C SER A 268 -8.26 5.86 10.10
N ASN A 269 -7.25 6.72 9.91
CA ASN A 269 -7.34 8.15 10.23
C ASN A 269 -7.95 8.98 9.09
N ARG A 270 -8.48 8.34 8.05
CA ARG A 270 -9.06 8.98 6.87
C ARG A 270 -10.47 8.45 6.62
N PRO A 271 -11.46 9.34 6.37
CA PRO A 271 -12.81 8.92 5.99
C PRO A 271 -12.80 8.31 4.58
N ALA A 272 -13.76 7.40 4.33
CA ALA A 272 -13.87 6.74 3.04
C ALA A 272 -14.35 7.70 1.92
N HIS A 273 -15.32 8.54 2.20
CA HIS A 273 -16.01 9.37 1.20
C HIS A 273 -15.97 10.86 1.49
N ASP A 274 -16.11 11.28 2.73
CA ASP A 274 -16.14 12.71 3.08
C ASP A 274 -14.73 13.24 3.30
N PRO A 275 -14.42 14.48 2.87
CA PRO A 275 -13.13 15.09 3.10
C PRO A 275 -12.85 15.22 4.60
N ALA A 276 -11.66 14.83 5.02
CA ALA A 276 -11.16 15.14 6.35
C ALA A 276 -10.78 16.65 6.45
N HIS A 277 -10.45 17.12 7.65
CA HIS A 277 -10.02 18.51 7.88
C HIS A 277 -8.81 18.95 7.05
N TRP A 278 -8.01 18.01 6.57
CA TRP A 278 -6.86 18.22 5.67
C TRP A 278 -7.18 17.89 4.21
N GLY A 279 -8.48 17.82 3.88
CA GLY A 279 -8.98 18.04 2.54
C GLY A 279 -9.05 16.85 1.59
N ALA A 280 -8.89 15.58 2.02
CA ALA A 280 -9.04 14.44 1.14
C ALA A 280 -9.63 13.21 1.83
N SER A 281 -10.51 12.53 1.13
CA SER A 281 -11.06 11.22 1.47
C SER A 281 -10.30 10.08 0.77
N GLU A 282 -10.60 8.84 1.13
CA GLU A 282 -10.12 7.66 0.40
C GLU A 282 -10.57 7.71 -1.07
N ALA A 283 -11.81 8.10 -1.32
CA ALA A 283 -12.34 8.25 -2.68
C ALA A 283 -11.56 9.28 -3.53
N ASP A 284 -11.09 10.38 -2.91
CA ASP A 284 -10.27 11.37 -3.61
C ASP A 284 -8.88 10.85 -3.94
N ASP A 285 -8.32 9.98 -3.10
CA ASP A 285 -7.05 9.31 -3.39
C ASP A 285 -7.19 8.34 -4.57
N TYR A 286 -8.27 7.54 -4.65
CA TYR A 286 -8.50 6.68 -5.81
C TYR A 286 -8.66 7.48 -7.11
N LYS A 287 -9.43 8.57 -7.08
CA LYS A 287 -9.55 9.48 -8.24
C LYS A 287 -8.19 10.04 -8.66
N SER A 288 -7.37 10.47 -7.70
CA SER A 288 -6.05 11.01 -7.95
C SER A 288 -5.09 9.94 -8.49
N PHE A 289 -5.13 8.72 -7.94
CA PHE A 289 -4.37 7.58 -8.40
C PHE A 289 -4.63 7.29 -9.89
N PHE A 290 -5.88 7.10 -10.27
CA PHE A 290 -6.24 6.85 -11.67
C PHE A 290 -5.88 8.02 -12.59
N LYS A 291 -6.02 9.26 -12.12
CA LYS A 291 -5.61 10.44 -12.88
C LYS A 291 -4.10 10.45 -13.15
N TYR A 292 -3.29 10.11 -12.15
CA TYR A 292 -1.83 10.04 -12.30
C TYR A 292 -1.38 8.85 -13.15
N LEU A 293 -2.01 7.69 -13.03
CA LEU A 293 -1.77 6.57 -13.95
C LEU A 293 -2.06 6.95 -15.39
N LYS A 294 -3.26 7.49 -15.66
CA LYS A 294 -3.68 7.87 -17.01
C LYS A 294 -2.76 8.92 -17.65
N SER A 295 -2.19 9.81 -16.84
CA SER A 295 -1.25 10.83 -17.31
C SER A 295 0.21 10.33 -17.42
N GLY A 296 0.51 9.08 -17.05
CA GLY A 296 1.86 8.53 -17.00
C GLY A 296 2.78 9.13 -15.92
N ARG A 297 2.23 9.96 -15.01
CA ARG A 297 2.98 10.55 -13.90
C ARG A 297 3.26 9.57 -12.78
N LEU A 298 2.39 8.58 -12.60
CA LEU A 298 2.57 7.47 -11.67
C LEU A 298 2.66 6.17 -12.47
N LYS A 299 3.65 5.35 -12.18
CA LYS A 299 3.91 4.06 -12.83
C LYS A 299 3.83 2.98 -11.77
N VAL A 300 2.98 1.97 -11.98
CA VAL A 300 2.84 0.83 -11.07
C VAL A 300 3.09 -0.51 -11.75
N SER A 301 2.95 -0.61 -13.07
CA SER A 301 3.17 -1.86 -13.82
C SER A 301 4.57 -2.44 -13.58
N SER A 302 5.61 -1.59 -13.51
CA SER A 302 7.00 -1.99 -13.21
C SER A 302 7.21 -2.45 -11.77
N LEU A 303 6.23 -2.23 -10.88
CA LEU A 303 6.27 -2.67 -9.48
C LEU A 303 5.67 -4.07 -9.30
N ILE A 304 4.93 -4.55 -10.30
CA ILE A 304 4.36 -5.90 -10.32
C ILE A 304 5.43 -6.83 -10.87
N SER A 305 6.12 -7.54 -9.99
CA SER A 305 7.22 -8.43 -10.36
C SER A 305 6.77 -9.86 -10.67
N GLU A 306 5.57 -10.22 -10.26
CA GLU A 306 5.05 -11.59 -10.43
C GLU A 306 3.52 -11.59 -10.56
N VAL A 307 3.02 -12.46 -11.42
CA VAL A 307 1.58 -12.78 -11.50
C VAL A 307 1.46 -14.28 -11.23
N ALA A 308 0.75 -14.64 -10.18
CA ALA A 308 0.66 -16.02 -9.68
C ALA A 308 -0.78 -16.50 -9.58
N SER A 309 -0.97 -17.82 -9.54
CA SER A 309 -2.28 -18.42 -9.29
C SER A 309 -2.61 -18.36 -7.79
N PRO A 310 -3.85 -18.00 -7.39
CA PRO A 310 -4.30 -18.10 -6.00
C PRO A 310 -4.18 -19.52 -5.41
N ARG A 311 -4.19 -20.55 -6.28
CA ARG A 311 -4.00 -21.97 -5.86
C ARG A 311 -2.63 -22.23 -5.27
N GLU A 312 -1.64 -21.38 -5.56
CA GLU A 312 -0.27 -21.48 -5.08
C GLU A 312 -0.04 -20.67 -3.79
N ALA A 313 -1.11 -20.27 -3.09
CA ALA A 313 -1.05 -19.37 -1.93
C ALA A 313 0.00 -19.77 -0.90
N ASP A 314 0.03 -21.04 -0.49
CA ASP A 314 0.99 -21.50 0.53
C ASP A 314 2.44 -21.31 0.07
N ALA A 315 2.77 -21.75 -1.14
CA ALA A 315 4.11 -21.58 -1.71
C ALA A 315 4.51 -20.09 -1.85
N ILE A 316 3.55 -19.23 -2.21
CA ILE A 316 3.77 -17.78 -2.33
C ILE A 316 4.11 -17.19 -0.96
N TYR A 317 3.30 -17.44 0.07
CA TYR A 317 3.54 -16.88 1.41
C TYR A 317 4.80 -17.44 2.05
N GLN A 318 5.12 -18.70 1.87
CA GLN A 318 6.41 -19.28 2.28
C GLN A 318 7.58 -18.59 1.57
N LYS A 319 7.52 -18.44 0.23
CA LYS A 319 8.55 -17.76 -0.56
C LYS A 319 8.82 -16.35 -0.08
N ILE A 320 7.78 -15.53 0.09
CA ILE A 320 7.95 -14.13 0.54
C ILE A 320 8.34 -14.03 2.01
N GLY A 321 7.87 -14.94 2.85
CA GLY A 321 8.18 -14.98 4.29
C GLY A 321 9.62 -15.36 4.60
N MET A 322 10.27 -16.18 3.76
CA MET A 322 11.64 -16.62 3.93
C MET A 322 12.68 -15.79 3.18
N SER A 323 12.25 -14.92 2.26
CA SER A 323 13.15 -14.14 1.42
C SER A 323 13.66 -12.89 2.13
N ALA A 324 14.97 -12.71 2.16
CA ALA A 324 15.58 -11.44 2.61
C ALA A 324 15.29 -10.27 1.65
N ASN A 325 15.04 -10.56 0.36
CA ASN A 325 14.65 -9.59 -0.66
C ASN A 325 13.42 -10.14 -1.44
N PRO A 326 12.21 -10.06 -0.85
CA PRO A 326 11.02 -10.61 -1.47
C PRO A 326 10.65 -9.84 -2.75
N PRO A 327 9.93 -10.49 -3.70
CA PRO A 327 9.34 -9.81 -4.84
C PRO A 327 8.54 -8.58 -4.41
N LEU A 328 8.57 -7.51 -5.22
CA LEU A 328 7.91 -6.24 -4.85
C LEU A 328 6.39 -6.37 -4.84
N GLY A 329 5.80 -6.59 -5.99
CA GLY A 329 4.36 -6.76 -6.16
C GLY A 329 4.06 -8.15 -6.69
N ILE A 330 3.32 -8.95 -5.95
CA ILE A 330 2.77 -10.23 -6.41
C ILE A 330 1.29 -10.04 -6.62
N LEU A 331 0.86 -10.24 -7.85
CA LEU A 331 -0.52 -10.14 -8.28
C LEU A 331 -1.12 -11.53 -8.36
N LEU A 332 -2.21 -11.78 -7.63
CA LEU A 332 -2.98 -13.01 -7.75
C LEU A 332 -3.96 -12.88 -8.92
N ASN A 333 -3.86 -13.80 -9.85
CA ASN A 333 -4.75 -13.87 -11.02
C ASN A 333 -5.95 -14.78 -10.73
N TRP A 334 -7.13 -14.20 -10.58
CA TRP A 334 -8.38 -14.92 -10.33
C TRP A 334 -9.16 -15.22 -11.60
N THR A 335 -8.74 -14.72 -12.77
CA THR A 335 -9.48 -14.88 -14.03
C THR A 335 -9.63 -16.34 -14.46
N ASP A 336 -8.64 -17.18 -14.08
CA ASP A 336 -8.58 -18.60 -14.40
C ASP A 336 -9.22 -19.49 -13.33
N ILE A 337 -9.79 -18.89 -12.28
CA ILE A 337 -10.53 -19.62 -11.25
C ILE A 337 -11.98 -19.74 -11.69
N ASP A 338 -12.39 -20.96 -12.01
CA ASP A 338 -13.77 -21.28 -12.35
C ASP A 338 -14.66 -21.26 -11.09
N ASN A 339 -15.71 -20.47 -11.09
CA ASN A 339 -16.58 -20.24 -9.94
C ASN A 339 -18.06 -20.33 -10.29
N ASP A 340 -18.43 -20.96 -11.41
CA ASP A 340 -19.81 -21.02 -11.91
C ASP A 340 -20.45 -19.62 -12.10
N ILE A 341 -19.64 -18.57 -12.24
CA ILE A 341 -20.11 -17.21 -12.48
C ILE A 341 -20.24 -17.01 -13.99
N PRO A 342 -21.41 -16.58 -14.52
CA PRO A 342 -21.54 -16.22 -15.93
C PRO A 342 -20.47 -15.19 -16.33
N ARG A 343 -19.87 -15.40 -17.49
CA ARG A 343 -18.90 -14.46 -18.09
C ARG A 343 -19.58 -13.19 -18.57
#